data_d6f4c10e0789286f6359713e6771f674
#
_entry.id   d6f4c10e0789286f6359713e6771f674
#
_cell.length_a   1.000
_cell.length_b   1.000
_cell.length_c   1.000
_cell.angle_alpha   90.00
_cell.angle_beta   90.00
_cell.angle_gamma   90.00
#
_symmetry.space_group_name_H-M   'P 1'
#
loop_
_entity.id
_entity.type
_entity.pdbx_description
1 polymer ?
#
loop_
_entity_poly.entity_id
_entity_poly.type
_entity_poly.pdbx_seq_one_letter_code
_entity_poly.pdbx_strand_id
1 'polypeptide(L)'
;MYKRQGFGRIGRNVFRAAMAAHADIDWVAVNDLTDAQTLAHLLRYDSTLGRYPGTVEVDGEGLIVDGAPLRVLAQRDPGALPWGDLGVDVVIESTGFFTARAAAAKHLDGGATKVVISAPASGEDITVVLGVNFDRYSPSEHHVISNASCTTNCLAPVAKVLHETVGIRHGLMTTIHAYTADQRLQDMPHDDLRRARAAALNLVPTSTGAAKAVGLVLPELAGKLHGFAVRAPVPTGSLVDLTFEACLLYTSRCV
;
A
#
# COMPACT_ATOMS: atom_id res chain seq x y z
N MET A 1 -7.93 18.48 -2.61
CA MET A 1 -6.46 18.57 -2.66
C MET A 1 -5.84 17.39 -1.92
N TYR A 2 -4.90 16.68 -2.53
CA TYR A 2 -4.29 15.47 -1.97
C TYR A 2 -2.83 15.69 -1.64
N LYS A 3 -2.34 15.06 -0.58
CA LYS A 3 -0.94 15.12 -0.15
C LYS A 3 -0.40 13.80 0.35
N ARG A 4 0.93 13.74 0.39
CA ARG A 4 1.66 12.52 0.63
C ARG A 4 2.64 12.63 1.77
N GLN A 5 2.54 11.69 2.71
CA GLN A 5 3.54 11.41 3.73
C GLN A 5 4.40 10.23 3.24
N GLY A 6 5.72 10.44 3.15
CA GLY A 6 6.67 9.46 2.65
C GLY A 6 6.71 9.41 1.12
N PHE A 7 7.68 10.09 0.52
CA PHE A 7 7.89 10.06 -0.93
C PHE A 7 8.87 8.96 -1.33
N GLY A 8 8.81 7.85 -0.60
CA GLY A 8 9.50 6.60 -0.89
C GLY A 8 8.96 5.92 -2.16
N ARG A 9 9.32 4.65 -2.40
CA ARG A 9 8.92 3.92 -3.60
C ARG A 9 7.40 3.89 -3.82
N ILE A 10 6.62 3.51 -2.80
CA ILE A 10 5.14 3.48 -2.91
C ILE A 10 4.65 4.91 -3.15
N GLY A 11 5.18 5.86 -2.40
CA GLY A 11 4.89 7.26 -2.52
C GLY A 11 5.01 7.77 -3.95
N ARG A 12 6.13 7.61 -4.58
CA ARG A 12 6.36 8.06 -5.95
C ARG A 12 5.51 7.29 -6.97
N ASN A 13 5.27 6.00 -6.74
CA ASN A 13 4.52 5.19 -7.70
C ASN A 13 3.03 5.57 -7.75
N VAL A 14 2.40 5.90 -6.62
CA VAL A 14 1.02 6.43 -6.64
C VAL A 14 0.98 7.79 -7.34
N PHE A 15 1.96 8.68 -7.08
CA PHE A 15 2.07 9.95 -7.80
C PHE A 15 2.17 9.72 -9.32
N ARG A 16 3.12 8.89 -9.76
CA ARG A 16 3.31 8.57 -11.19
C ARG A 16 2.07 7.94 -11.83
N ALA A 17 1.41 7.02 -11.11
CA ALA A 17 0.20 6.37 -11.59
C ALA A 17 -0.97 7.35 -11.73
N ALA A 18 -1.14 8.26 -10.78
CA ALA A 18 -2.18 9.30 -10.85
C ALA A 18 -1.93 10.27 -12.00
N MET A 19 -0.67 10.70 -12.20
CA MET A 19 -0.31 11.56 -13.33
C MET A 19 -0.57 10.86 -14.68
N ALA A 20 -0.18 9.59 -14.79
CA ALA A 20 -0.41 8.80 -16.01
C ALA A 20 -1.90 8.56 -16.29
N ALA A 21 -2.71 8.45 -15.26
CA ALA A 21 -4.16 8.29 -15.36
C ALA A 21 -4.91 9.62 -15.55
N HIS A 22 -4.21 10.76 -15.58
CA HIS A 22 -4.82 12.10 -15.57
C HIS A 22 -5.88 12.23 -14.46
N ALA A 23 -5.57 11.67 -13.28
CA ALA A 23 -6.49 11.73 -12.15
C ALA A 23 -6.71 13.19 -11.72
N ASP A 24 -7.97 13.52 -11.41
CA ASP A 24 -8.35 14.84 -10.90
C ASP A 24 -7.86 15.01 -9.45
N ILE A 25 -6.55 15.18 -9.32
CA ILE A 25 -5.84 15.31 -8.04
C ILE A 25 -4.90 16.50 -8.11
N ASP A 26 -5.10 17.44 -7.21
CA ASP A 26 -4.21 18.56 -7.01
C ASP A 26 -3.10 18.21 -6.00
N TRP A 27 -1.90 18.02 -6.49
CA TRP A 27 -0.74 17.65 -5.69
C TRP A 27 -0.05 18.89 -5.11
N VAL A 28 -0.21 19.13 -3.83
CA VAL A 28 0.27 20.36 -3.16
C VAL A 28 1.64 20.20 -2.53
N ALA A 29 1.92 19.08 -1.86
CA ALA A 29 3.23 18.82 -1.27
C ALA A 29 3.49 17.34 -1.03
N VAL A 30 4.75 17.03 -0.78
CA VAL A 30 5.24 15.76 -0.23
C VAL A 30 5.99 16.04 1.05
N ASN A 31 5.97 15.10 1.98
CA ASN A 31 6.83 15.14 3.16
C ASN A 31 7.77 13.93 3.13
N ASP A 32 9.06 14.19 3.14
CA ASP A 32 10.11 13.17 3.22
C ASP A 32 11.33 13.77 3.93
N LEU A 33 12.15 12.91 4.56
CA LEU A 33 13.30 13.38 5.31
C LEU A 33 14.55 13.60 4.47
N THR A 34 14.45 13.35 3.16
CA THR A 34 15.53 13.61 2.20
C THR A 34 15.32 14.95 1.47
N ASP A 35 16.36 15.44 0.80
CA ASP A 35 16.36 16.72 0.11
C ASP A 35 15.62 16.66 -1.25
N ALA A 36 15.22 17.85 -1.76
CA ALA A 36 14.48 17.98 -3.00
C ALA A 36 15.26 17.45 -4.22
N GLN A 37 16.59 17.60 -4.24
CA GLN A 37 17.45 17.12 -5.34
C GLN A 37 17.39 15.60 -5.45
N THR A 38 17.51 14.90 -4.31
CA THR A 38 17.39 13.44 -4.24
C THR A 38 15.99 12.98 -4.61
N LEU A 39 14.94 13.66 -4.13
CA LEU A 39 13.56 13.34 -4.49
C LEU A 39 13.28 13.53 -5.97
N ALA A 40 13.76 14.62 -6.57
CA ALA A 40 13.68 14.87 -8.02
C ALA A 40 14.34 13.74 -8.83
N HIS A 41 15.55 13.33 -8.42
CA HIS A 41 16.26 12.24 -9.07
C HIS A 41 15.47 10.93 -9.00
N LEU A 42 14.99 10.55 -7.80
CA LEU A 42 14.25 9.32 -7.58
C LEU A 42 12.85 9.34 -8.22
N LEU A 43 12.23 10.50 -8.40
CA LEU A 43 10.99 10.62 -9.16
C LEU A 43 11.24 10.50 -10.65
N ARG A 44 12.35 11.08 -11.13
CA ARG A 44 12.72 11.08 -12.55
C ARG A 44 13.14 9.70 -13.03
N TYR A 45 13.85 8.94 -12.21
CA TYR A 45 14.39 7.63 -12.57
C TYR A 45 13.92 6.54 -11.63
N ASP A 46 13.29 5.50 -12.17
CA ASP A 46 12.89 4.29 -11.44
C ASP A 46 13.45 3.06 -12.15
N SER A 47 14.12 2.19 -11.38
CA SER A 47 14.77 1.00 -11.93
C SER A 47 13.80 -0.03 -12.53
N THR A 48 12.53 0.03 -12.15
CA THR A 48 11.48 -0.89 -12.60
C THR A 48 10.55 -0.25 -13.62
N LEU A 49 10.12 1.00 -13.34
CA LEU A 49 9.14 1.73 -14.16
C LEU A 49 9.80 2.63 -15.21
N GLY A 50 11.13 2.72 -15.19
CA GLY A 50 11.88 3.57 -16.12
C GLY A 50 11.76 5.05 -15.82
N ARG A 51 12.13 5.87 -16.79
CA ARG A 51 12.14 7.32 -16.68
C ARG A 51 10.70 7.86 -16.59
N TYR A 52 10.50 8.87 -15.74
CA TYR A 52 9.25 9.65 -15.72
C TYR A 52 9.06 10.34 -17.08
N PRO A 53 7.88 10.24 -17.71
CA PRO A 53 7.70 10.77 -19.08
C PRO A 53 7.64 12.28 -19.17
N GLY A 54 7.28 12.95 -18.06
CA GLY A 54 7.20 14.41 -17.99
C GLY A 54 8.46 15.09 -17.49
N THR A 55 8.33 16.32 -17.05
CA THR A 55 9.41 17.14 -16.49
C THR A 55 9.44 17.09 -14.97
N VAL A 56 10.62 17.06 -14.39
CA VAL A 56 10.85 17.18 -12.96
C VAL A 56 12.02 18.12 -12.74
N GLU A 57 11.76 19.25 -12.14
CA GLU A 57 12.77 20.28 -11.85
C GLU A 57 12.84 20.53 -10.36
N VAL A 58 13.96 21.06 -9.89
CA VAL A 58 14.13 21.50 -8.50
C VAL A 58 14.02 23.01 -8.47
N ASP A 59 13.17 23.53 -7.58
CA ASP A 59 13.01 24.95 -7.34
C ASP A 59 13.18 25.23 -5.84
N GLY A 60 14.36 25.73 -5.49
CA GLY A 60 14.75 25.90 -4.10
C GLY A 60 14.70 24.58 -3.31
N GLU A 61 13.86 24.54 -2.27
CA GLU A 61 13.61 23.33 -1.48
C GLU A 61 12.41 22.52 -1.97
N GLY A 62 11.76 22.95 -3.08
CA GLY A 62 10.60 22.29 -3.68
C GLY A 62 10.91 21.63 -5.02
N LEU A 63 9.86 21.10 -5.65
CA LEU A 63 9.90 20.53 -6.99
C LEU A 63 8.89 21.26 -7.90
N ILE A 64 9.19 21.29 -9.21
CA ILE A 64 8.23 21.58 -10.26
C ILE A 64 8.08 20.31 -11.09
N VAL A 65 6.86 19.78 -11.15
CA VAL A 65 6.57 18.55 -11.91
C VAL A 65 5.51 18.89 -12.96
N ASP A 66 5.86 18.70 -14.22
CA ASP A 66 5.01 19.05 -15.37
C ASP A 66 4.49 20.51 -15.32
N GLY A 67 5.35 21.42 -14.84
CA GLY A 67 5.03 22.83 -14.70
C GLY A 67 4.26 23.19 -13.41
N ALA A 68 3.80 22.21 -12.63
CA ALA A 68 3.09 22.44 -11.37
C ALA A 68 4.04 22.40 -10.16
N PRO A 69 3.94 23.35 -9.22
CA PRO A 69 4.77 23.38 -8.02
C PRO A 69 4.34 22.28 -7.03
N LEU A 70 5.30 21.56 -6.49
CA LEU A 70 5.13 20.53 -5.47
C LEU A 70 6.05 20.84 -4.28
N ARG A 71 5.49 21.28 -3.16
CA ARG A 71 6.29 21.59 -1.97
C ARG A 71 6.91 20.34 -1.39
N VAL A 72 8.16 20.44 -0.94
CA VAL A 72 8.84 19.40 -0.17
C VAL A 72 8.93 19.85 1.29
N LEU A 73 8.43 19.01 2.19
CA LEU A 73 8.48 19.21 3.64
C LEU A 73 9.37 18.12 4.23
N ALA A 74 10.02 18.39 5.37
CA ALA A 74 10.96 17.46 6.02
C ALA A 74 10.65 17.30 7.51
N GLN A 75 9.38 17.03 7.85
CA GLN A 75 8.93 16.88 9.23
C GLN A 75 8.83 15.40 9.64
N ARG A 76 9.38 15.07 10.80
CA ARG A 76 9.32 13.73 11.39
C ARG A 76 7.97 13.45 12.05
N ASP A 77 7.42 14.43 12.77
CA ASP A 77 6.13 14.28 13.44
C ASP A 77 4.98 14.67 12.49
N PRO A 78 4.08 13.74 12.18
CA PRO A 78 2.91 14.04 11.36
C PRO A 78 2.03 15.18 11.86
N GLY A 79 1.94 15.34 13.20
CA GLY A 79 1.17 16.40 13.82
C GLY A 79 1.74 17.82 13.65
N ALA A 80 3.04 17.92 13.31
CA ALA A 80 3.69 19.20 13.03
C ALA A 80 3.59 19.64 11.56
N LEU A 81 2.91 18.88 10.72
CA LEU A 81 2.73 19.19 9.31
C LEU A 81 1.55 20.16 9.12
N PRO A 82 1.75 21.31 8.46
CA PRO A 82 0.75 22.37 8.37
C PRO A 82 -0.27 22.09 7.25
N TRP A 83 -0.99 20.99 7.34
CA TRP A 83 -1.92 20.57 6.31
C TRP A 83 -3.07 21.55 6.09
N GLY A 84 -3.63 22.09 7.18
CA GLY A 84 -4.68 23.10 7.13
C GLY A 84 -4.23 24.37 6.41
N ASP A 85 -3.05 24.91 6.75
CA ASP A 85 -2.51 26.13 6.12
C ASP A 85 -2.25 25.95 4.63
N LEU A 86 -2.03 24.72 4.22
CA LEU A 86 -1.76 24.34 2.84
C LEU A 86 -3.04 23.91 2.10
N GLY A 87 -4.20 23.93 2.73
CA GLY A 87 -5.48 23.56 2.16
C GLY A 87 -5.57 22.07 1.76
N VAL A 88 -5.03 21.17 2.59
CA VAL A 88 -4.97 19.74 2.28
C VAL A 88 -6.17 19.01 2.81
N ASP A 89 -6.92 18.37 1.93
CA ASP A 89 -8.05 17.55 2.31
C ASP A 89 -7.63 16.12 2.68
N VAL A 90 -6.77 15.50 1.87
CA VAL A 90 -6.41 14.08 2.00
C VAL A 90 -4.91 13.89 2.09
N VAL A 91 -4.45 13.14 3.06
CA VAL A 91 -3.07 12.68 3.18
C VAL A 91 -2.98 11.21 2.79
N ILE A 92 -2.05 10.87 1.90
CA ILE A 92 -1.68 9.48 1.61
C ILE A 92 -0.46 9.13 2.44
N GLU A 93 -0.63 8.33 3.48
CA GLU A 93 0.43 7.85 4.36
C GLU A 93 1.14 6.65 3.73
N SER A 94 2.38 6.82 3.31
CA SER A 94 3.17 5.82 2.60
C SER A 94 4.57 5.60 3.19
N THR A 95 4.80 6.03 4.45
CA THR A 95 6.08 5.80 5.13
C THR A 95 6.24 4.36 5.59
N GLY A 96 5.12 3.67 5.86
CA GLY A 96 5.10 2.37 6.52
C GLY A 96 5.32 2.41 8.02
N PHE A 97 5.52 3.59 8.61
CA PHE A 97 5.73 3.77 10.07
C PHE A 97 4.44 4.13 10.82
N PHE A 98 3.57 4.94 10.23
CA PHE A 98 2.36 5.44 10.88
C PHE A 98 1.14 4.61 10.45
N THR A 99 1.19 3.30 10.72
CA THR A 99 0.13 2.35 10.33
C THR A 99 -0.91 2.12 11.44
N ALA A 100 -0.60 2.51 12.68
CA ALA A 100 -1.59 2.53 13.74
C ALA A 100 -2.47 3.79 13.62
N ARG A 101 -3.80 3.64 13.84
CA ARG A 101 -4.76 4.76 13.77
C ARG A 101 -4.30 5.99 14.55
N ALA A 102 -3.87 5.80 15.80
CA ALA A 102 -3.46 6.91 16.65
C ALA A 102 -2.25 7.69 16.09
N ALA A 103 -1.35 7.00 15.39
CA ALA A 103 -0.19 7.63 14.77
C ALA A 103 -0.58 8.33 13.44
N ALA A 104 -1.40 7.69 12.62
CA ALA A 104 -1.89 8.27 11.38
C ALA A 104 -2.85 9.45 11.61
N ALA A 105 -3.68 9.38 12.66
CA ALA A 105 -4.62 10.44 13.01
C ALA A 105 -3.95 11.79 13.33
N LYS A 106 -2.66 11.83 13.68
CA LYS A 106 -1.91 13.07 13.85
C LYS A 106 -1.94 13.98 12.61
N HIS A 107 -2.12 13.41 11.42
CA HIS A 107 -2.32 14.21 10.21
C HIS A 107 -3.64 15.00 10.24
N LEU A 108 -4.66 14.47 10.92
CA LEU A 108 -5.92 15.18 11.13
C LEU A 108 -5.71 16.38 12.06
N ASP A 109 -4.85 16.22 13.10
CA ASP A 109 -4.47 17.31 14.00
C ASP A 109 -3.74 18.43 13.23
N GLY A 110 -3.00 18.07 12.16
CA GLY A 110 -2.35 19.01 11.25
C GLY A 110 -3.32 19.71 10.28
N GLY A 111 -4.61 19.39 10.31
CA GLY A 111 -5.65 20.01 9.50
C GLY A 111 -6.11 19.24 8.26
N ALA A 112 -5.61 18.03 8.01
CA ALA A 112 -6.17 17.16 6.97
C ALA A 112 -7.55 16.62 7.36
N THR A 113 -8.42 16.37 6.41
CA THR A 113 -9.76 15.80 6.65
C THR A 113 -9.76 14.28 6.60
N LYS A 114 -8.85 13.69 5.82
CA LYS A 114 -8.71 12.24 5.60
C LYS A 114 -7.26 11.80 5.56
N VAL A 115 -7.04 10.58 6.04
CA VAL A 115 -5.75 9.88 5.92
C VAL A 115 -5.97 8.53 5.27
N VAL A 116 -5.30 8.26 4.16
CA VAL A 116 -5.31 6.96 3.48
C VAL A 116 -3.96 6.29 3.68
N ILE A 117 -3.93 5.21 4.45
CA ILE A 117 -2.72 4.44 4.73
C ILE A 117 -2.52 3.42 3.60
N SER A 118 -1.39 3.48 2.91
CA SER A 118 -1.04 2.58 1.79
C SER A 118 -0.50 1.21 2.24
N ALA A 119 -0.91 0.75 3.41
CA ALA A 119 -0.47 -0.48 4.04
C ALA A 119 -1.57 -1.04 4.96
N PRO A 120 -1.48 -2.29 5.42
CA PRO A 120 -2.32 -2.78 6.50
C PRO A 120 -2.17 -1.90 7.73
N ALA A 121 -3.27 -1.56 8.35
CA ALA A 121 -3.31 -0.70 9.53
C ALA A 121 -3.78 -1.46 10.77
N SER A 122 -3.84 -0.78 11.90
CA SER A 122 -4.42 -1.27 13.14
C SER A 122 -5.26 -0.18 13.81
N GLY A 123 -6.52 -0.54 14.12
CA GLY A 123 -7.49 0.36 14.75
C GLY A 123 -8.02 1.46 13.81
N GLU A 124 -7.78 1.35 12.52
CA GLU A 124 -8.33 2.22 11.48
C GLU A 124 -9.85 2.25 11.48
N ASP A 125 -10.44 3.31 10.94
CA ASP A 125 -11.91 3.41 10.87
C ASP A 125 -12.49 2.40 9.88
N ILE A 126 -11.78 2.14 8.79
CA ILE A 126 -12.15 1.13 7.80
C ILE A 126 -10.92 0.66 7.00
N THR A 127 -10.88 -0.64 6.69
CA THR A 127 -10.00 -1.19 5.64
C THR A 127 -10.83 -1.39 4.38
N VAL A 128 -10.35 -0.86 3.24
CA VAL A 128 -11.04 -0.96 1.95
C VAL A 128 -10.20 -1.64 0.89
N VAL A 129 -10.87 -2.43 0.06
CA VAL A 129 -10.36 -2.96 -1.21
C VAL A 129 -11.36 -2.61 -2.30
N LEU A 130 -10.88 -1.93 -3.33
CA LEU A 130 -11.73 -1.49 -4.45
C LEU A 130 -12.38 -2.70 -5.14
N GLY A 131 -13.68 -2.59 -5.44
CA GLY A 131 -14.47 -3.69 -6.01
C GLY A 131 -14.90 -4.78 -5.01
N VAL A 132 -14.50 -4.68 -3.74
CA VAL A 132 -14.86 -5.64 -2.70
C VAL A 132 -15.84 -5.05 -1.70
N ASN A 133 -15.45 -3.97 -1.01
CA ASN A 133 -16.24 -3.38 0.08
C ASN A 133 -16.20 -1.85 0.11
N PHE A 134 -15.90 -1.20 -1.00
CA PHE A 134 -15.83 0.26 -1.05
C PHE A 134 -17.20 0.93 -0.80
N ASP A 135 -18.29 0.22 -1.04
CA ASP A 135 -19.66 0.60 -0.72
C ASP A 135 -19.90 0.81 0.78
N ARG A 136 -19.06 0.26 1.64
CA ARG A 136 -19.09 0.47 3.10
C ARG A 136 -18.42 1.76 3.55
N TYR A 137 -17.71 2.45 2.65
CA TYR A 137 -17.05 3.69 3.01
C TYR A 137 -18.08 4.81 3.24
N SER A 138 -18.03 5.41 4.44
CA SER A 138 -18.85 6.56 4.83
C SER A 138 -17.94 7.78 5.00
N PRO A 139 -18.04 8.81 4.15
CA PRO A 139 -17.19 10.00 4.26
C PRO A 139 -17.32 10.75 5.58
N SER A 140 -18.46 10.68 6.23
CA SER A 140 -18.71 11.35 7.51
C SER A 140 -18.16 10.62 8.73
N GLU A 141 -17.90 9.30 8.61
CA GLU A 141 -17.51 8.45 9.74
C GLU A 141 -16.06 7.97 9.64
N HIS A 142 -15.57 7.76 8.41
CA HIS A 142 -14.25 7.18 8.19
C HIS A 142 -13.24 8.24 7.80
N HIS A 143 -12.31 8.52 8.71
CA HIS A 143 -11.26 9.53 8.53
C HIS A 143 -9.87 8.92 8.37
N VAL A 144 -9.60 7.77 9.02
CA VAL A 144 -8.35 7.02 8.87
C VAL A 144 -8.66 5.70 8.17
N ILE A 145 -8.26 5.59 6.91
CA ILE A 145 -8.63 4.52 6.00
C ILE A 145 -7.38 3.70 5.65
N SER A 146 -7.47 2.38 5.74
CA SER A 146 -6.43 1.49 5.22
C SER A 146 -6.78 0.99 3.83
N ASN A 147 -5.85 1.06 2.89
CA ASN A 147 -5.97 0.40 1.59
C ASN A 147 -5.44 -1.05 1.61
N ALA A 148 -5.42 -1.69 2.77
CA ALA A 148 -4.95 -3.06 2.98
C ALA A 148 -3.52 -3.31 2.46
N SER A 149 -3.14 -4.57 2.23
CA SER A 149 -1.87 -4.95 1.62
C SER A 149 -2.01 -5.22 0.13
N CYS A 150 -0.90 -5.19 -0.60
CA CYS A 150 -0.86 -5.59 -2.01
C CYS A 150 -1.41 -7.01 -2.22
N THR A 151 -1.05 -7.96 -1.35
CA THR A 151 -1.56 -9.34 -1.40
C THR A 151 -3.06 -9.41 -1.11
N THR A 152 -3.56 -8.62 -0.15
CA THR A 152 -5.01 -8.55 0.14
C THR A 152 -5.77 -7.96 -1.04
N ASN A 153 -5.24 -6.93 -1.69
CA ASN A 153 -5.84 -6.34 -2.89
C ASN A 153 -5.88 -7.30 -4.09
N CYS A 154 -4.94 -8.25 -4.16
CA CYS A 154 -4.98 -9.33 -5.14
C CYS A 154 -5.99 -10.42 -4.78
N LEU A 155 -5.93 -10.89 -3.52
CA LEU A 155 -6.68 -12.07 -3.07
C LEU A 155 -8.19 -11.78 -2.85
N ALA A 156 -8.53 -10.63 -2.26
CA ALA A 156 -9.90 -10.36 -1.85
C ALA A 156 -10.90 -10.31 -3.02
N PRO A 157 -10.63 -9.65 -4.16
CA PRO A 157 -11.54 -9.68 -5.31
C PRO A 157 -11.75 -11.10 -5.85
N VAL A 158 -10.68 -11.89 -5.94
CA VAL A 158 -10.77 -13.29 -6.40
C VAL A 158 -11.56 -14.14 -5.42
N ALA A 159 -11.27 -14.01 -4.12
CA ALA A 159 -11.97 -14.73 -3.07
C ALA A 159 -13.47 -14.37 -3.01
N LYS A 160 -13.83 -13.09 -3.26
CA LYS A 160 -15.21 -12.63 -3.36
C LYS A 160 -15.95 -13.39 -4.46
N VAL A 161 -15.43 -13.36 -5.69
CA VAL A 161 -16.07 -14.04 -6.83
C VAL A 161 -16.19 -15.55 -6.59
N LEU A 162 -15.14 -16.20 -6.09
CA LEU A 162 -15.17 -17.63 -5.79
C LEU A 162 -16.18 -17.96 -4.69
N HIS A 163 -16.23 -17.13 -3.64
CA HIS A 163 -17.17 -17.36 -2.54
C HIS A 163 -18.63 -17.18 -2.96
N GLU A 164 -18.91 -16.14 -3.77
CA GLU A 164 -20.25 -15.88 -4.30
C GLU A 164 -20.71 -16.95 -5.31
N THR A 165 -19.76 -17.58 -6.04
CA THR A 165 -20.08 -18.54 -7.10
C THR A 165 -20.18 -19.98 -6.59
N VAL A 166 -19.17 -20.44 -5.84
CA VAL A 166 -19.06 -21.85 -5.41
C VAL A 166 -18.98 -22.02 -3.90
N GLY A 167 -18.85 -20.92 -3.17
CA GLY A 167 -18.65 -20.92 -1.73
C GLY A 167 -17.25 -21.40 -1.32
N ILE A 168 -16.61 -20.70 -0.41
CA ILE A 168 -15.34 -21.11 0.20
C ILE A 168 -15.61 -21.60 1.62
N ARG A 169 -15.29 -22.86 1.91
CA ARG A 169 -15.34 -23.44 3.27
C ARG A 169 -14.10 -23.06 4.06
N HIS A 170 -12.94 -23.33 3.49
CA HIS A 170 -11.62 -22.91 3.97
C HIS A 170 -10.61 -22.95 2.83
N GLY A 171 -9.46 -22.30 3.01
CA GLY A 171 -8.41 -22.27 2.00
C GLY A 171 -7.05 -21.90 2.54
N LEU A 172 -6.03 -22.29 1.79
CA LEU A 172 -4.62 -21.97 2.04
C LEU A 172 -4.10 -21.13 0.88
N MET A 173 -3.37 -20.07 1.23
CA MET A 173 -2.80 -19.14 0.27
C MET A 173 -1.28 -19.10 0.43
N THR A 174 -0.57 -19.18 -0.69
CA THR A 174 0.85 -18.84 -0.76
C THR A 174 1.03 -17.61 -1.63
N THR A 175 1.67 -16.55 -1.12
CA THR A 175 2.09 -15.45 -1.97
C THR A 175 3.58 -15.58 -2.30
N ILE A 176 3.90 -15.76 -3.59
CA ILE A 176 5.25 -15.64 -4.12
C ILE A 176 5.48 -14.16 -4.40
N HIS A 177 6.24 -13.51 -3.53
CA HIS A 177 6.27 -12.06 -3.43
C HIS A 177 7.65 -11.51 -3.77
N ALA A 178 7.69 -10.42 -4.55
CA ALA A 178 8.91 -9.67 -4.77
C ALA A 178 9.57 -9.28 -3.45
N TYR A 179 10.91 -9.18 -3.43
CA TYR A 179 11.61 -8.66 -2.26
C TYR A 179 11.22 -7.20 -1.99
N THR A 180 11.31 -6.79 -0.75
CA THR A 180 11.01 -5.41 -0.34
C THR A 180 12.16 -4.84 0.50
N ALA A 181 12.15 -3.52 0.74
CA ALA A 181 13.15 -2.83 1.55
C ALA A 181 13.22 -3.34 3.02
N ASP A 182 12.24 -4.12 3.46
CA ASP A 182 12.26 -4.85 4.73
C ASP A 182 13.36 -5.92 4.78
N GLN A 183 13.68 -6.54 3.63
CA GLN A 183 14.74 -7.54 3.53
C GLN A 183 16.11 -6.89 3.43
N ARG A 184 17.16 -7.68 3.72
CA ARG A 184 18.54 -7.22 3.65
C ARG A 184 19.12 -7.39 2.24
N LEU A 185 19.86 -6.41 1.78
CA LEU A 185 20.56 -6.49 0.48
C LEU A 185 21.69 -7.53 0.54
N GLN A 186 22.47 -7.51 1.62
CA GLN A 186 23.49 -8.49 1.99
C GLN A 186 23.12 -9.13 3.33
N ASP A 187 23.81 -10.19 3.74
CA ASP A 187 23.59 -10.84 5.03
C ASP A 187 23.82 -9.85 6.17
N MET A 188 22.75 -9.51 6.89
CA MET A 188 22.75 -8.53 7.98
C MET A 188 21.69 -8.89 9.02
N PRO A 189 21.81 -8.39 10.27
CA PRO A 189 20.84 -8.65 11.33
C PRO A 189 19.41 -8.28 10.93
N HIS A 190 18.48 -9.17 11.26
CA HIS A 190 17.05 -9.01 11.11
C HIS A 190 16.32 -9.86 12.14
N ASP A 191 15.17 -9.44 12.66
CA ASP A 191 14.40 -10.17 13.66
C ASP A 191 13.92 -11.54 13.15
N ASP A 192 13.52 -11.62 11.89
CA ASP A 192 13.33 -12.90 11.20
C ASP A 192 14.65 -13.28 10.51
N LEU A 193 15.35 -14.30 11.03
CA LEU A 193 16.65 -14.74 10.52
C LEU A 193 16.61 -15.21 9.05
N ARG A 194 15.44 -15.61 8.55
CA ARG A 194 15.26 -15.93 7.12
C ARG A 194 15.40 -14.68 6.25
N ARG A 195 14.95 -13.52 6.73
CA ARG A 195 15.09 -12.22 6.07
C ARG A 195 16.45 -11.56 6.31
N ALA A 196 17.29 -12.14 7.16
CA ALA A 196 18.66 -11.70 7.39
C ALA A 196 19.60 -12.04 6.24
N ARG A 197 19.15 -12.80 5.25
CA ARG A 197 19.91 -13.23 4.07
C ARG A 197 19.73 -12.27 2.91
N ALA A 198 20.67 -12.31 1.95
CA ALA A 198 20.64 -11.48 0.75
C ALA A 198 19.35 -11.70 -0.06
N ALA A 199 18.52 -10.67 -0.18
CA ALA A 199 17.17 -10.74 -0.75
C ALA A 199 17.16 -11.14 -2.23
N ALA A 200 18.16 -10.69 -3.00
CA ALA A 200 18.23 -10.92 -4.44
C ALA A 200 18.77 -12.31 -4.82
N LEU A 201 19.14 -13.15 -3.85
CA LEU A 201 19.74 -14.46 -4.07
C LEU A 201 18.90 -15.63 -3.53
N ASN A 202 17.90 -15.36 -2.70
CA ASN A 202 17.23 -16.40 -1.93
C ASN A 202 15.71 -16.39 -2.12
N LEU A 203 15.11 -17.58 -2.03
CA LEU A 203 13.70 -17.76 -1.73
C LEU A 203 13.55 -17.76 -0.21
N VAL A 204 12.75 -16.84 0.33
CA VAL A 204 12.62 -16.66 1.78
C VAL A 204 11.18 -16.89 2.22
N PRO A 205 10.86 -18.07 2.78
CA PRO A 205 9.56 -18.30 3.43
C PRO A 205 9.41 -17.39 4.65
N THR A 206 8.25 -16.78 4.81
CA THR A 206 7.96 -15.86 5.92
C THR A 206 6.47 -15.78 6.18
N SER A 207 6.08 -15.21 7.31
CA SER A 207 4.69 -14.99 7.64
C SER A 207 4.07 -13.86 6.80
N THR A 208 2.74 -13.90 6.64
CA THR A 208 1.95 -12.81 6.09
C THR A 208 0.61 -12.71 6.82
N GLY A 209 0.15 -11.48 7.07
CA GLY A 209 -1.18 -11.22 7.59
C GLY A 209 -2.26 -11.12 6.49
N ALA A 210 -1.89 -11.21 5.21
CA ALA A 210 -2.78 -10.89 4.10
C ALA A 210 -4.01 -11.80 4.01
N ALA A 211 -3.86 -13.10 4.26
CA ALA A 211 -4.98 -14.03 4.26
C ALA A 211 -6.00 -13.72 5.36
N LYS A 212 -5.52 -13.36 6.56
CA LYS A 212 -6.39 -12.93 7.66
C LYS A 212 -7.06 -11.59 7.37
N ALA A 213 -6.37 -10.68 6.70
CA ALA A 213 -6.88 -9.37 6.34
C ALA A 213 -8.03 -9.43 5.32
N VAL A 214 -8.17 -10.53 4.57
CA VAL A 214 -9.36 -10.74 3.71
C VAL A 214 -10.64 -10.72 4.55
N GLY A 215 -10.63 -11.28 5.77
CA GLY A 215 -11.78 -11.26 6.68
C GLY A 215 -12.18 -9.85 7.16
N LEU A 216 -11.33 -8.82 7.03
CA LEU A 216 -11.69 -7.43 7.34
C LEU A 216 -12.59 -6.83 6.25
N VAL A 217 -12.36 -7.22 5.00
CA VAL A 217 -13.08 -6.69 3.83
C VAL A 217 -14.20 -7.62 3.36
N LEU A 218 -14.10 -8.92 3.67
CA LEU A 218 -15.10 -9.97 3.43
C LEU A 218 -15.34 -10.74 4.74
N PRO A 219 -16.18 -10.22 5.64
CA PRO A 219 -16.41 -10.83 6.97
C PRO A 219 -16.86 -12.29 6.95
N GLU A 220 -17.57 -12.69 5.91
CA GLU A 220 -18.02 -14.07 5.68
C GLU A 220 -16.85 -15.06 5.47
N LEU A 221 -15.67 -14.56 5.13
CA LEU A 221 -14.42 -15.34 5.01
C LEU A 221 -13.50 -15.21 6.24
N ALA A 222 -13.95 -14.53 7.29
CA ALA A 222 -13.16 -14.41 8.52
C ALA A 222 -12.81 -15.78 9.10
N GLY A 223 -11.51 -16.02 9.31
CA GLY A 223 -10.99 -17.29 9.84
C GLY A 223 -10.96 -18.47 8.85
N LYS A 224 -11.49 -18.32 7.63
CA LYS A 224 -11.52 -19.40 6.64
C LYS A 224 -10.25 -19.45 5.77
N LEU A 225 -9.51 -18.37 5.67
CA LEU A 225 -8.29 -18.31 4.86
C LEU A 225 -7.05 -18.16 5.74
N HIS A 226 -6.04 -18.99 5.47
CA HIS A 226 -4.72 -18.93 6.08
C HIS A 226 -3.65 -18.94 4.99
N GLY A 227 -2.41 -18.60 5.35
CA GLY A 227 -1.34 -18.64 4.38
C GLY A 227 -0.02 -18.08 4.88
N PHE A 228 0.97 -18.15 4.01
CA PHE A 228 2.32 -17.64 4.23
C PHE A 228 2.85 -16.98 2.95
N ALA A 229 3.99 -16.31 3.08
CA ALA A 229 4.68 -15.69 1.96
C ALA A 229 6.00 -16.41 1.66
N VAL A 230 6.36 -16.44 0.39
CA VAL A 230 7.71 -16.78 -0.08
C VAL A 230 8.25 -15.54 -0.81
N ARG A 231 9.23 -14.86 -0.23
CA ARG A 231 9.92 -13.77 -0.92
C ARG A 231 10.80 -14.36 -2.01
N ALA A 232 10.69 -13.86 -3.22
CA ALA A 232 11.46 -14.29 -4.39
C ALA A 232 12.49 -13.23 -4.79
N PRO A 233 13.60 -13.62 -5.46
CA PRO A 233 14.65 -12.71 -5.88
C PRO A 233 14.26 -11.92 -7.15
N VAL A 234 13.11 -11.25 -7.11
CA VAL A 234 12.59 -10.39 -8.18
C VAL A 234 12.27 -9.01 -7.63
N PRO A 235 12.54 -7.93 -8.39
CA PRO A 235 12.40 -6.56 -7.90
C PRO A 235 10.95 -6.09 -7.78
N THR A 236 10.02 -6.70 -8.52
CA THR A 236 8.61 -6.33 -8.55
C THR A 236 7.75 -7.47 -9.05
N GLY A 237 6.44 -7.32 -8.86
CA GLY A 237 5.47 -8.37 -9.19
C GLY A 237 5.37 -9.42 -8.10
N SER A 238 4.16 -9.92 -7.91
CA SER A 238 3.87 -10.99 -6.95
C SER A 238 2.74 -11.84 -7.50
N LEU A 239 2.72 -13.10 -7.10
CA LEU A 239 1.70 -14.08 -7.48
C LEU A 239 1.05 -14.61 -6.21
N VAL A 240 -0.27 -14.80 -6.25
CA VAL A 240 -1.02 -15.47 -5.19
C VAL A 240 -1.49 -16.82 -5.74
N ASP A 241 -1.11 -17.89 -5.06
CA ASP A 241 -1.65 -19.23 -5.25
C ASP A 241 -2.68 -19.48 -4.14
N LEU A 242 -3.91 -19.82 -4.52
CA LEU A 242 -4.99 -20.13 -3.61
C LEU A 242 -5.52 -21.54 -3.87
N THR A 243 -5.39 -22.41 -2.86
CA THR A 243 -6.05 -23.72 -2.82
C THR A 243 -7.17 -23.65 -1.79
N PHE A 244 -8.40 -24.01 -2.18
CA PHE A 244 -9.55 -23.95 -1.27
C PHE A 244 -10.52 -25.12 -1.46
N GLU A 245 -11.30 -25.40 -0.43
CA GLU A 245 -12.42 -26.33 -0.49
C GLU A 245 -13.70 -25.55 -0.80
N ALA A 246 -14.37 -25.92 -1.90
CA ALA A 246 -15.63 -25.33 -2.30
C ALA A 246 -16.81 -25.93 -1.54
N CYS A 247 -17.85 -25.14 -1.27
CA CYS A 247 -19.10 -25.61 -0.68
C CYS A 247 -19.95 -26.37 -1.71
N LEU A 248 -19.93 -25.92 -2.97
CA LEU A 248 -20.65 -26.54 -4.07
C LEU A 248 -19.68 -27.45 -4.82
N LEU A 249 -19.88 -28.76 -4.67
CA LEU A 249 -19.13 -29.76 -5.43
C LEU A 249 -19.81 -29.92 -6.79
N TYR A 250 -19.05 -29.76 -7.87
CA TYR A 250 -19.51 -30.02 -9.24
C TYR A 250 -19.67 -31.53 -9.53
N THR A 251 -19.73 -32.37 -8.52
CA THR A 251 -19.74 -33.83 -8.69
C THR A 251 -21.11 -34.42 -8.98
N SER A 252 -22.17 -33.62 -9.21
CA SER A 252 -23.47 -34.16 -9.63
C SER A 252 -23.54 -34.47 -11.14
N ARG A 253 -22.42 -34.44 -11.86
CA ARG A 253 -22.34 -34.85 -13.27
C ARG A 253 -21.49 -36.08 -13.52
N CYS A 254 -21.27 -36.88 -12.54
CA CYS A 254 -20.81 -38.23 -12.77
C CYS A 254 -22.01 -39.14 -12.70
N VAL A 255 -22.68 -39.24 -13.80
CA VAL A 255 -23.25 -40.46 -14.39
C VAL A 255 -23.64 -40.15 -15.81
#